data_d440039fe60b3edb86f0188c2a847ab0
#
_entry.id   d440039fe60b3edb86f0188c2a847ab0
#
_cell.length_a   1.000
_cell.length_b   1.000
_cell.length_c   1.000
_cell.angle_alpha   90.00
_cell.angle_beta   90.00
_cell.angle_gamma   90.00
#
_symmetry.space_group_name_H-M   'P 1'
#
loop_
_entity.id
_entity.type
_entity.pdbx_description
1 polymer ?
#
loop_
_entity_poly.entity_id
_entity_poly.type
_entity_poly.pdbx_seq_one_letter_code
_entity_poly.pdbx_strand_id
1 'polypeptide(L)'
;YSFRTNLSTELFDWWKVAGSLSYSRHRQNLSGGASRAANFTTTLSSPWLRNEDNTGWVVSEKTGERMYSYGKYTNNFFGAHILNNSGDYWDNPNDDSFDNNMGHILSAQVNTEFTLPFNLKFRSALNIDDYWYRTMQYTSAVHGSGQTAPYGISILADGGYASRYNFNKRSTTWNNVLSGEWMIGDHTISGLVGHEWYTWDSHYEQGWGEGIMELGKYELSNTTKNFGVSGGRDKYSLLSFFGKVDYNFLNKYYLSASLREDGSSRFSSDHRWGTFWSTGGSWRISKEGFMEDLKWIDNLSLRGSYGTTGNDKLIVRESNGKAGDEVLYGYQGTYESDDLYLKSGLKPSTYPTPDLKWESNQQWNIGLDFSVFNRLSGTVEYYSRTS
;
A
#
# COMPACT_ATOMS: atom_id res chain seq x y z
N TYR A 1 7.96 -16.79 -7.52
CA TYR A 1 7.22 -18.08 -7.50
C TYR A 1 5.90 -17.86 -6.81
N SER A 2 4.83 -18.48 -7.33
CA SER A 2 3.51 -18.47 -6.69
C SER A 2 2.89 -19.86 -6.75
N PHE A 3 2.15 -20.18 -5.71
CA PHE A 3 1.34 -21.39 -5.62
C PHE A 3 -0.03 -20.99 -5.10
N ARG A 4 -1.09 -21.58 -5.65
CA ARG A 4 -2.45 -21.39 -5.17
C ARG A 4 -3.20 -22.72 -5.25
N THR A 5 -3.95 -23.03 -4.21
CA THR A 5 -4.93 -24.12 -4.20
C THR A 5 -6.27 -23.61 -3.70
N ASN A 6 -7.33 -24.09 -4.31
CA ASN A 6 -8.70 -23.82 -3.91
C ASN A 6 -9.42 -25.17 -3.78
N LEU A 7 -10.09 -25.35 -2.67
CA LEU A 7 -10.89 -26.53 -2.38
C LEU A 7 -12.29 -26.07 -2.02
N SER A 8 -13.30 -26.74 -2.54
CA SER A 8 -14.68 -26.52 -2.16
C SER A 8 -15.42 -27.85 -2.11
N THR A 9 -16.30 -27.98 -1.13
CA THR A 9 -17.14 -29.15 -0.97
C THR A 9 -18.51 -28.78 -0.42
N GLU A 10 -19.50 -29.53 -0.79
CA GLU A 10 -20.81 -29.52 -0.17
C GLU A 10 -20.84 -30.71 0.82
N LEU A 11 -20.80 -30.38 2.10
CA LEU A 11 -20.85 -31.37 3.16
C LEU A 11 -22.28 -31.94 3.32
N PHE A 12 -23.26 -31.07 3.13
CA PHE A 12 -24.68 -31.35 3.10
C PHE A 12 -25.36 -30.38 2.12
N ASP A 13 -26.57 -30.66 1.67
CA ASP A 13 -27.34 -29.79 0.76
C ASP A 13 -27.50 -28.35 1.31
N TRP A 14 -27.42 -28.20 2.61
CA TRP A 14 -27.56 -26.93 3.31
C TRP A 14 -26.23 -26.36 3.83
N TRP A 15 -25.09 -27.08 3.66
CA TRP A 15 -23.79 -26.64 4.15
C TRP A 15 -22.67 -26.81 3.15
N LYS A 16 -22.11 -25.68 2.71
CA LYS A 16 -20.96 -25.63 1.81
C LYS A 16 -19.75 -25.05 2.54
N VAL A 17 -18.58 -25.59 2.26
CA VAL A 17 -17.29 -25.10 2.77
C VAL A 17 -16.34 -24.93 1.61
N ALA A 18 -15.61 -23.81 1.58
CA ALA A 18 -14.55 -23.56 0.63
C ALA A 18 -13.33 -22.98 1.35
N GLY A 19 -12.17 -23.40 0.90
CA GLY A 19 -10.89 -22.89 1.40
C GLY A 19 -9.97 -22.56 0.24
N SER A 20 -9.17 -21.54 0.41
CA SER A 20 -8.08 -21.23 -0.49
C SER A 20 -6.79 -20.95 0.29
N LEU A 21 -5.69 -21.43 -0.25
CA LEU A 21 -4.36 -21.17 0.26
C LEU A 21 -3.50 -20.68 -0.91
N SER A 22 -2.87 -19.55 -0.75
CA SER A 22 -1.91 -19.04 -1.74
C SER A 22 -0.63 -18.62 -1.06
N TYR A 23 0.47 -18.92 -1.71
CA TYR A 23 1.79 -18.47 -1.32
C TYR A 23 2.49 -17.86 -2.51
N SER A 24 3.07 -16.69 -2.33
CA SER A 24 3.92 -16.08 -3.33
C SER A 24 5.23 -15.60 -2.72
N ARG A 25 6.28 -15.73 -3.50
CA ARG A 25 7.62 -15.21 -3.17
C ARG A 25 8.12 -14.40 -4.34
N HIS A 26 8.55 -13.18 -4.07
CA HIS A 26 9.27 -12.35 -5.04
C HIS A 26 10.67 -12.02 -4.51
N ARG A 27 11.60 -11.87 -5.41
CA ARG A 27 12.94 -11.37 -5.15
C ARG A 27 13.26 -10.33 -6.20
N GLN A 28 13.78 -9.22 -5.76
CA GLN A 28 14.23 -8.13 -6.61
C GLN A 28 15.63 -7.72 -6.18
N ASN A 29 16.53 -7.65 -7.14
CA ASN A 29 17.81 -6.99 -6.98
C ASN A 29 17.63 -5.60 -7.59
N LEU A 30 17.83 -4.57 -6.79
CA LEU A 30 17.83 -3.20 -7.30
C LEU A 30 19.25 -2.88 -7.74
N SER A 31 19.43 -2.71 -9.04
CA SER A 31 20.66 -2.14 -9.58
C SER A 31 20.56 -0.62 -9.54
N GLY A 32 21.63 0.05 -9.18
CA GLY A 32 21.70 1.51 -9.13
C GLY A 32 21.47 2.16 -10.50
N GLY A 33 21.06 3.42 -10.49
CA GLY A 33 20.60 4.14 -11.68
C GLY A 33 21.69 4.53 -12.67
N ALA A 34 22.24 3.58 -13.41
CA ALA A 34 23.24 3.83 -14.46
C ALA A 34 22.82 4.92 -15.47
N SER A 35 21.53 5.04 -15.77
CA SER A 35 21.02 6.06 -16.71
C SER A 35 21.19 7.49 -16.21
N ARG A 36 21.05 7.73 -14.91
CA ARG A 36 21.26 9.07 -14.32
C ARG A 36 22.74 9.46 -14.39
N ALA A 37 23.60 8.53 -14.13
CA ALA A 37 25.04 8.73 -14.20
C ALA A 37 25.51 9.03 -15.63
N ALA A 38 25.00 8.34 -16.65
CA ALA A 38 25.33 8.54 -18.05
C ALA A 38 25.04 9.97 -18.56
N ASN A 39 24.04 10.65 -18.00
CA ASN A 39 23.66 11.99 -18.40
C ASN A 39 24.62 13.09 -17.92
N PHE A 40 25.47 12.81 -16.94
CA PHE A 40 26.30 13.80 -16.26
C PHE A 40 27.82 13.62 -16.49
N THR A 41 28.23 12.62 -17.27
CA THR A 41 29.66 12.38 -17.51
C THR A 41 30.11 12.92 -18.83
N THR A 42 31.31 13.45 -18.83
CA THR A 42 32.03 13.80 -20.06
C THR A 42 32.83 12.58 -20.53
N THR A 43 32.94 12.44 -21.85
CA THR A 43 33.75 11.41 -22.49
C THR A 43 35.26 11.46 -22.15
N LEU A 44 35.70 12.56 -21.50
CA LEU A 44 37.08 12.78 -21.09
C LEU A 44 37.36 12.39 -19.64
N SER A 45 36.35 11.93 -18.89
CA SER A 45 36.50 11.58 -17.48
C SER A 45 37.18 10.20 -17.34
N SER A 46 38.24 10.14 -16.57
CA SER A 46 38.88 8.85 -16.22
C SER A 46 38.10 8.21 -15.07
N PRO A 47 37.84 6.89 -15.11
CA PRO A 47 37.25 6.18 -13.98
C PRO A 47 38.21 6.05 -12.79
N TRP A 48 39.51 6.21 -13.03
CA TRP A 48 40.53 5.96 -12.02
C TRP A 48 40.92 7.23 -11.28
N LEU A 49 41.14 7.09 -9.96
CA LEU A 49 41.60 8.16 -9.09
C LEU A 49 43.08 8.43 -9.39
N ARG A 50 43.45 9.69 -9.70
CA ARG A 50 44.82 10.13 -9.82
C ARG A 50 45.38 10.54 -8.48
N ASN A 51 46.70 10.37 -8.31
CA ASN A 51 47.41 10.95 -7.19
C ASN A 51 47.46 12.48 -7.27
N GLU A 52 47.86 13.14 -6.20
CA GLU A 52 47.80 14.60 -6.07
C GLU A 52 48.69 15.33 -7.12
N ASP A 53 49.78 14.75 -7.53
CA ASP A 53 50.68 15.30 -8.52
C ASP A 53 50.30 14.97 -9.98
N ASN A 54 49.23 14.20 -10.15
CA ASN A 54 48.69 13.79 -11.45
C ASN A 54 49.60 12.90 -12.29
N THR A 55 50.68 12.34 -11.69
CA THR A 55 51.68 11.53 -12.37
C THR A 55 51.35 10.04 -12.39
N GLY A 56 50.43 9.59 -11.52
CA GLY A 56 50.08 8.18 -11.39
C GLY A 56 48.66 7.95 -10.91
N TRP A 57 48.34 6.71 -10.60
CA TRP A 57 47.07 6.27 -10.11
C TRP A 57 47.17 5.92 -8.61
N VAL A 58 46.14 6.23 -7.86
CA VAL A 58 46.03 5.75 -6.49
C VAL A 58 45.67 4.27 -6.50
N VAL A 59 46.43 3.49 -5.73
CA VAL A 59 46.27 2.06 -5.57
C VAL A 59 45.74 1.79 -4.16
N SER A 60 44.77 0.93 -4.05
CA SER A 60 44.20 0.50 -2.75
C SER A 60 45.24 -0.32 -1.99
N GLU A 61 45.54 0.05 -0.77
CA GLU A 61 46.40 -0.72 0.12
C GLU A 61 45.81 -2.10 0.47
N LYS A 62 44.49 -2.23 0.42
CA LYS A 62 43.78 -3.48 0.76
C LYS A 62 43.78 -4.47 -0.40
N THR A 63 43.60 -4.01 -1.63
CA THR A 63 43.38 -4.88 -2.80
C THR A 63 44.58 -4.90 -3.75
N GLY A 64 45.46 -3.92 -3.68
CA GLY A 64 46.55 -3.74 -4.62
C GLY A 64 46.15 -3.24 -6.01
N GLU A 65 44.89 -2.87 -6.20
CA GLU A 65 44.32 -2.41 -7.46
C GLU A 65 44.12 -0.91 -7.53
N ARG A 66 43.97 -0.37 -8.74
CA ARG A 66 43.68 1.06 -8.94
C ARG A 66 42.34 1.41 -8.28
N MET A 67 42.30 2.52 -7.57
CA MET A 67 41.08 3.03 -6.99
C MET A 67 40.26 3.79 -8.01
N TYR A 68 38.94 3.66 -7.93
CA TYR A 68 38.01 4.45 -8.72
C TYR A 68 37.93 5.90 -8.20
N SER A 69 37.81 6.84 -9.14
CA SER A 69 37.60 8.25 -8.81
C SER A 69 36.12 8.47 -8.50
N TYR A 70 35.80 8.65 -7.24
CA TYR A 70 34.42 8.87 -6.78
C TYR A 70 34.00 10.32 -6.68
N GLY A 71 34.75 11.22 -7.32
CA GLY A 71 34.42 12.64 -7.35
C GLY A 71 34.68 13.40 -6.05
N LYS A 72 35.66 12.98 -5.26
CA LYS A 72 35.99 13.49 -3.91
C LYS A 72 36.22 15.00 -3.80
N TYR A 73 36.51 15.69 -4.87
CA TYR A 73 37.07 17.05 -4.80
C TYR A 73 36.29 18.12 -5.54
N THR A 74 35.02 17.89 -5.78
CA THR A 74 34.32 18.86 -6.62
C THR A 74 33.32 19.70 -5.84
N ASN A 75 33.78 20.86 -5.44
CA ASN A 75 32.95 22.06 -5.33
C ASN A 75 32.47 22.56 -6.71
N ASN A 76 32.80 21.87 -7.78
CA ASN A 76 32.42 22.20 -9.15
C ASN A 76 31.35 21.27 -9.65
N PHE A 77 30.19 21.82 -9.94
CA PHE A 77 29.05 21.13 -10.54
C PHE A 77 29.43 20.33 -11.83
N PHE A 78 30.47 20.74 -12.54
CA PHE A 78 30.96 20.11 -13.78
C PHE A 78 32.13 19.15 -13.58
N GLY A 79 32.70 19.09 -12.41
CA GLY A 79 33.91 18.27 -12.13
C GLY A 79 33.63 17.00 -11.35
N ALA A 80 32.39 16.79 -10.91
CA ALA A 80 32.01 15.56 -10.23
C ALA A 80 31.98 14.41 -11.23
N HIS A 81 32.82 13.41 -11.04
CA HIS A 81 32.74 12.14 -11.75
C HIS A 81 31.55 11.35 -11.21
N ILE A 82 30.35 11.85 -11.47
CA ILE A 82 29.09 11.29 -10.93
C ILE A 82 28.88 9.85 -11.36
N LEU A 83 29.43 9.45 -12.51
CA LEU A 83 29.41 8.08 -12.97
C LEU A 83 30.16 7.11 -12.07
N ASN A 84 31.21 7.58 -11.46
CA ASN A 84 32.01 6.71 -10.60
C ASN A 84 31.32 6.50 -9.23
N ASN A 85 30.18 7.17 -8.99
CA ASN A 85 29.39 7.02 -7.80
C ASN A 85 28.36 5.89 -7.89
N SER A 86 28.10 5.37 -9.07
CA SER A 86 27.30 4.15 -9.22
C SER A 86 28.24 3.04 -9.66
N GLY A 87 28.56 2.11 -8.77
CA GLY A 87 29.39 0.94 -9.06
C GLY A 87 28.90 0.13 -10.24
N ASP A 88 27.63 0.25 -10.57
CA ASP A 88 26.97 -0.43 -11.70
C ASP A 88 27.42 0.05 -13.09
N TYR A 89 28.00 1.22 -13.18
CA TYR A 89 28.38 1.78 -14.47
C TYR A 89 29.77 1.33 -14.94
N TRP A 90 30.67 1.19 -14.01
CA TRP A 90 31.99 0.65 -14.27
C TRP A 90 32.01 -0.75 -13.67
N ASP A 91 32.09 -1.75 -14.51
CA ASP A 91 32.23 -3.14 -14.11
C ASP A 91 33.47 -3.30 -13.22
N ASN A 92 33.30 -2.93 -11.93
CA ASN A 92 34.35 -3.03 -10.94
C ASN A 92 34.30 -4.43 -10.34
N PRO A 93 35.21 -5.32 -10.71
CA PRO A 93 35.21 -6.71 -10.24
C PRO A 93 35.39 -6.83 -8.71
N ASN A 94 35.84 -5.75 -8.05
CA ASN A 94 36.00 -5.69 -6.60
C ASN A 94 34.81 -5.07 -5.89
N ASP A 95 33.82 -4.58 -6.64
CA ASP A 95 32.57 -4.03 -6.06
C ASP A 95 31.51 -5.13 -5.96
N ASP A 96 31.34 -5.66 -4.77
CA ASP A 96 30.39 -6.68 -4.43
C ASP A 96 29.11 -6.10 -3.80
N SER A 97 28.82 -4.82 -4.08
CA SER A 97 27.62 -4.12 -3.59
C SER A 97 26.34 -4.75 -4.12
N PHE A 98 25.32 -4.79 -3.30
CA PHE A 98 24.00 -5.27 -3.68
C PHE A 98 22.87 -4.64 -2.86
N ASP A 99 21.67 -4.62 -3.43
CA ASP A 99 20.42 -4.32 -2.76
C ASP A 99 19.40 -5.43 -3.10
N ASN A 100 19.23 -6.34 -2.17
CA ASN A 100 18.38 -7.50 -2.33
C ASN A 100 17.09 -7.34 -1.51
N ASN A 101 15.97 -7.28 -2.23
CA ASN A 101 14.64 -7.25 -1.65
C ASN A 101 13.95 -8.59 -1.83
N MET A 102 13.42 -9.13 -0.76
CA MET A 102 12.70 -10.40 -0.76
C MET A 102 11.38 -10.25 -0.01
N GLY A 103 10.29 -10.58 -0.68
CA GLY A 103 8.97 -10.59 -0.07
C GLY A 103 8.31 -11.96 -0.18
N HIS A 104 7.55 -12.30 0.84
CA HIS A 104 6.72 -13.49 0.93
C HIS A 104 5.31 -13.08 1.33
N ILE A 105 4.31 -13.63 0.67
CA ILE A 105 2.90 -13.45 1.00
C ILE A 105 2.29 -14.82 1.14
N LEU A 106 1.71 -15.08 2.29
CA LEU A 106 0.88 -16.24 2.55
C LEU A 106 -0.55 -15.76 2.82
N SER A 107 -1.51 -16.19 2.00
CA SER A 107 -2.93 -15.90 2.19
C SER A 107 -3.69 -17.19 2.39
N ALA A 108 -4.45 -17.26 3.46
CA ALA A 108 -5.36 -18.36 3.78
C ALA A 108 -6.77 -17.83 3.96
N GLN A 109 -7.73 -18.43 3.27
CA GLN A 109 -9.13 -18.07 3.37
C GLN A 109 -9.98 -19.31 3.59
N VAL A 110 -10.93 -19.21 4.51
CA VAL A 110 -11.98 -20.21 4.73
C VAL A 110 -13.33 -19.52 4.64
N ASN A 111 -14.20 -20.07 3.83
CA ASN A 111 -15.59 -19.63 3.69
C ASN A 111 -16.52 -20.79 4.06
N THR A 112 -17.56 -20.50 4.78
CA THR A 112 -18.65 -21.43 5.02
C THR A 112 -19.98 -20.76 4.70
N GLU A 113 -20.87 -21.47 4.05
CA GLU A 113 -22.21 -21.00 3.67
C GLU A 113 -23.25 -22.02 4.13
N PHE A 114 -24.25 -21.53 4.84
CA PHE A 114 -25.40 -22.29 5.31
C PHE A 114 -26.64 -21.80 4.59
N THR A 115 -27.34 -22.71 3.93
CA THR A 115 -28.69 -22.48 3.41
C THR A 115 -29.67 -22.76 4.52
N LEU A 116 -30.42 -21.72 4.93
CA LEU A 116 -31.36 -21.75 6.03
C LEU A 116 -32.80 -21.79 5.51
N PRO A 117 -33.79 -22.14 6.32
CA PRO A 117 -35.22 -21.97 5.97
C PRO A 117 -35.52 -20.54 5.54
N PHE A 118 -36.66 -20.34 4.87
CA PHE A 118 -37.18 -19.04 4.42
C PHE A 118 -36.32 -18.31 3.40
N ASN A 119 -35.60 -19.04 2.53
CA ASN A 119 -34.68 -18.49 1.52
C ASN A 119 -33.52 -17.65 2.12
N LEU A 120 -33.15 -17.94 3.33
CA LEU A 120 -32.02 -17.28 3.98
C LEU A 120 -30.73 -18.02 3.71
N LYS A 121 -29.64 -17.26 3.57
CA LYS A 121 -28.27 -17.78 3.47
C LYS A 121 -27.39 -17.07 4.49
N PHE A 122 -26.69 -17.83 5.30
CA PHE A 122 -25.67 -17.29 6.19
C PHE A 122 -24.31 -17.67 5.68
N ARG A 123 -23.46 -16.66 5.46
CA ARG A 123 -22.07 -16.84 5.02
C ARG A 123 -21.13 -16.24 6.05
N SER A 124 -20.13 -17.05 6.44
CA SER A 124 -18.99 -16.60 7.25
C SER A 124 -17.71 -16.81 6.45
N ALA A 125 -16.86 -15.79 6.41
CA ALA A 125 -15.59 -15.83 5.71
C ALA A 125 -14.48 -15.26 6.60
N LEU A 126 -13.44 -16.06 6.80
CA LEU A 126 -12.21 -15.67 7.50
C LEU A 126 -11.06 -15.66 6.50
N ASN A 127 -10.38 -14.54 6.40
CA ASN A 127 -9.16 -14.38 5.61
C ASN A 127 -8.00 -13.93 6.50
N ILE A 128 -6.86 -14.55 6.33
CA ILE A 128 -5.60 -14.18 7.00
C ILE A 128 -4.53 -14.04 5.94
N ASP A 129 -3.89 -12.87 5.92
CA ASP A 129 -2.76 -12.57 5.06
C ASP A 129 -1.53 -12.27 5.92
N ASP A 130 -0.47 -13.04 5.71
CA ASP A 130 0.84 -12.81 6.30
C ASP A 130 1.79 -12.32 5.22
N TYR A 131 2.35 -11.14 5.41
CA TYR A 131 3.35 -10.54 4.55
C TYR A 131 4.66 -10.39 5.30
N TRP A 132 5.72 -10.97 4.77
CA TRP A 132 7.09 -10.80 5.24
C TRP A 132 7.91 -10.16 4.15
N TYR A 133 8.64 -9.13 4.50
CA TYR A 133 9.52 -8.40 3.59
C TYR A 133 10.87 -8.19 4.26
N ARG A 134 11.94 -8.49 3.53
CA ARG A 134 13.29 -8.30 3.99
C ARG A 134 14.12 -7.60 2.92
N THR A 135 14.84 -6.57 3.33
CA THR A 135 15.88 -5.92 2.53
C THR A 135 17.22 -6.23 3.13
N MET A 136 18.17 -6.56 2.26
CA MET A 136 19.58 -6.62 2.56
C MET A 136 20.31 -5.67 1.61
N GLN A 137 20.85 -4.61 2.16
CA GLN A 137 21.68 -3.68 1.42
C GLN A 137 23.12 -3.80 1.90
N TYR A 138 24.03 -3.89 0.97
CA TYR A 138 25.45 -3.87 1.21
C TYR A 138 26.09 -2.97 0.14
N THR A 139 26.88 -2.02 0.61
CA THR A 139 27.69 -1.14 -0.22
C THR A 139 29.14 -1.41 0.12
N SER A 140 29.89 -1.91 -0.84
CA SER A 140 31.31 -2.22 -0.68
C SER A 140 32.11 -0.97 -0.31
N ALA A 141 33.21 -1.15 0.42
CA ALA A 141 34.14 -0.07 0.72
C ALA A 141 34.80 0.53 -0.55
N VAL A 142 34.79 -0.20 -1.66
CA VAL A 142 35.29 0.26 -2.96
C VAL A 142 34.21 0.84 -3.87
N HIS A 143 32.95 0.84 -3.43
CA HIS A 143 31.83 1.39 -4.17
C HIS A 143 31.75 2.92 -4.07
N GLY A 144 31.40 3.59 -5.16
CA GLY A 144 31.39 5.04 -5.22
C GLY A 144 30.21 5.76 -4.54
N SER A 145 29.16 5.07 -4.14
CA SER A 145 27.96 5.69 -3.58
C SER A 145 28.05 6.10 -2.12
N GLY A 146 29.21 5.93 -1.51
CA GLY A 146 29.45 6.27 -0.13
C GLY A 146 29.91 7.69 0.14
N GLN A 147 29.64 8.65 -0.70
CA GLN A 147 30.17 10.01 -0.56
C GLN A 147 29.10 11.03 -0.22
N THR A 148 29.31 11.86 0.81
CA THR A 148 28.55 13.07 1.00
C THR A 148 29.26 14.26 0.33
N ALA A 149 28.79 14.63 -0.84
CA ALA A 149 29.00 15.93 -1.44
C ALA A 149 27.83 16.88 -1.04
N PRO A 150 27.87 18.17 -1.37
CA PRO A 150 26.81 19.15 -1.03
C PRO A 150 25.38 18.79 -1.43
N TYR A 151 25.17 17.67 -2.07
CA TYR A 151 23.85 17.14 -2.48
C TYR A 151 23.57 15.73 -1.94
N GLY A 152 24.17 15.35 -0.81
CA GLY A 152 23.89 14.08 -0.16
C GLY A 152 24.61 12.87 -0.78
N ILE A 153 25.65 13.05 -1.55
CA ILE A 153 26.52 11.98 -2.02
C ILE A 153 27.70 11.88 -1.05
N SER A 154 27.82 10.79 -0.33
CA SER A 154 28.88 10.55 0.65
C SER A 154 30.01 9.72 0.06
N ILE A 155 31.26 10.07 0.26
CA ILE A 155 32.41 9.21 -0.05
C ILE A 155 32.71 8.34 1.16
N LEU A 156 32.44 7.07 1.05
CA LEU A 156 32.91 6.07 2.01
C LEU A 156 34.38 5.69 1.67
N ALA A 157 35.26 6.68 1.69
CA ALA A 157 36.67 6.43 1.42
C ALA A 157 37.27 5.37 2.39
N ASP A 158 36.63 5.20 3.56
CA ASP A 158 37.08 4.30 4.61
C ASP A 158 36.05 3.25 4.99
N GLY A 159 35.11 2.89 4.06
CA GLY A 159 34.30 2.05 4.67
C GLY A 159 33.16 1.26 4.18
N GLY A 160 32.39 1.54 3.24
CA GLY A 160 31.21 0.73 2.94
C GLY A 160 30.06 0.84 3.99
N TYR A 161 28.94 0.23 3.65
CA TYR A 161 27.69 0.29 4.43
C TYR A 161 26.97 -1.05 4.37
N ALA A 162 26.41 -1.46 5.47
CA ALA A 162 25.53 -2.62 5.51
C ALA A 162 24.23 -2.27 6.26
N SER A 163 23.10 -2.71 5.74
CA SER A 163 21.83 -2.62 6.45
C SER A 163 20.97 -3.88 6.27
N ARG A 164 20.14 -4.09 7.27
CA ARG A 164 19.11 -5.13 7.28
C ARG A 164 17.82 -4.49 7.70
N TYR A 165 16.76 -4.73 6.93
CA TYR A 165 15.41 -4.34 7.26
C TYR A 165 14.51 -5.56 7.18
N ASN A 166 13.78 -5.83 8.24
CA ASN A 166 12.77 -6.87 8.30
C ASN A 166 11.43 -6.23 8.59
N PHE A 167 10.43 -6.56 7.83
CA PHE A 167 9.06 -6.12 8.00
C PHE A 167 8.12 -7.31 7.97
N ASN A 168 7.21 -7.34 8.90
CA ASN A 168 6.16 -8.33 8.98
C ASN A 168 4.82 -7.62 9.17
N LYS A 169 3.81 -8.07 8.44
CA LYS A 169 2.44 -7.57 8.60
C LYS A 169 1.46 -8.73 8.47
N ARG A 170 0.66 -8.92 9.50
CA ARG A 170 -0.48 -9.83 9.47
C ARG A 170 -1.77 -9.02 9.39
N SER A 171 -2.63 -9.34 8.43
CA SER A 171 -3.99 -8.83 8.39
C SER A 171 -5.00 -9.96 8.50
N THR A 172 -6.08 -9.69 9.20
CA THR A 172 -7.19 -10.62 9.39
C THR A 172 -8.49 -9.90 9.04
N THR A 173 -9.28 -10.52 8.19
CA THR A 173 -10.64 -10.07 7.87
C THR A 173 -11.60 -11.19 8.22
N TRP A 174 -12.57 -10.90 9.03
CA TRP A 174 -13.67 -11.82 9.32
C TRP A 174 -14.99 -11.13 9.07
N ASN A 175 -15.75 -11.67 8.13
CA ASN A 175 -17.07 -11.15 7.81
C ASN A 175 -18.14 -12.22 7.94
N ASN A 176 -19.33 -11.81 8.38
CA ASN A 176 -20.50 -12.63 8.50
C ASN A 176 -21.67 -11.89 7.88
N VAL A 177 -22.38 -12.56 6.98
CA VAL A 177 -23.48 -11.97 6.23
C VAL A 177 -24.67 -12.93 6.26
N LEU A 178 -25.81 -12.44 6.68
CA LEU A 178 -27.09 -13.09 6.50
C LEU A 178 -27.84 -12.38 5.37
N SER A 179 -28.24 -13.12 4.35
CA SER A 179 -28.95 -12.59 3.19
C SER A 179 -30.18 -13.43 2.83
N GLY A 180 -31.13 -12.81 2.16
CA GLY A 180 -32.32 -13.50 1.68
C GLY A 180 -32.96 -12.78 0.51
N GLU A 181 -33.74 -13.51 -0.26
CA GLU A 181 -34.54 -13.00 -1.37
C GLU A 181 -35.91 -13.64 -1.38
N TRP A 182 -36.94 -12.85 -1.55
CA TRP A 182 -38.34 -13.27 -1.54
C TRP A 182 -39.06 -12.68 -2.75
N MET A 183 -39.76 -13.53 -3.47
CA MET A 183 -40.65 -13.16 -4.58
C MET A 183 -42.11 -13.39 -4.15
N ILE A 184 -42.90 -12.32 -4.16
CA ILE A 184 -44.33 -12.32 -3.74
C ILE A 184 -45.12 -11.64 -4.85
N GLY A 185 -45.68 -12.45 -5.75
CA GLY A 185 -46.31 -11.92 -6.97
C GLY A 185 -45.30 -11.16 -7.81
N ASP A 186 -45.61 -9.92 -8.11
CA ASP A 186 -44.75 -9.02 -8.91
C ASP A 186 -43.65 -8.29 -8.09
N HIS A 187 -43.56 -8.59 -6.82
CA HIS A 187 -42.58 -7.98 -5.91
C HIS A 187 -41.41 -8.90 -5.66
N THR A 188 -40.21 -8.40 -5.84
CA THR A 188 -38.99 -9.05 -5.38
C THR A 188 -38.31 -8.18 -4.33
N ILE A 189 -38.06 -8.74 -3.16
CA ILE A 189 -37.35 -8.10 -2.07
C ILE A 189 -36.12 -8.91 -1.78
N SER A 190 -34.94 -8.32 -1.83
CA SER A 190 -33.73 -8.93 -1.32
C SER A 190 -33.09 -8.05 -0.26
N GLY A 191 -32.46 -8.69 0.71
CA GLY A 191 -31.83 -7.99 1.79
C GLY A 191 -30.63 -8.73 2.34
N LEU A 192 -29.74 -7.96 2.95
CA LEU A 192 -28.63 -8.51 3.71
C LEU A 192 -28.37 -7.67 4.96
N VAL A 193 -27.88 -8.33 5.99
CA VAL A 193 -27.25 -7.71 7.16
C VAL A 193 -25.97 -8.43 7.46
N GLY A 194 -24.99 -7.70 7.93
CA GLY A 194 -23.71 -8.32 8.23
C GLY A 194 -22.83 -7.48 9.13
N HIS A 195 -21.75 -8.09 9.54
CA HIS A 195 -20.66 -7.40 10.19
C HIS A 195 -19.32 -7.84 9.56
N GLU A 196 -18.34 -6.96 9.65
CA GLU A 196 -16.96 -7.20 9.25
C GLU A 196 -16.03 -6.71 10.34
N TRP A 197 -15.09 -7.54 10.69
CA TRP A 197 -13.96 -7.16 11.52
C TRP A 197 -12.68 -7.29 10.71
N TYR A 198 -11.99 -6.18 10.54
CA TYR A 198 -10.69 -6.11 9.90
C TYR A 198 -9.66 -5.60 10.88
N THR A 199 -8.53 -6.25 10.95
CA THR A 199 -7.39 -5.80 11.74
C THR A 199 -6.09 -6.12 11.04
N TRP A 200 -5.08 -5.29 11.29
CA TRP A 200 -3.72 -5.64 10.97
C TRP A 200 -2.77 -5.22 12.08
N ASP A 201 -1.67 -5.96 12.17
CA ASP A 201 -0.54 -5.73 13.07
C ASP A 201 0.71 -5.79 12.20
N SER A 202 1.56 -4.79 12.29
CA SER A 202 2.84 -4.74 11.57
C SER A 202 3.97 -4.47 12.54
N HIS A 203 5.12 -5.03 12.21
CA HIS A 203 6.33 -4.89 12.99
C HIS A 203 7.51 -4.76 12.03
N TYR A 204 8.40 -3.82 12.31
CA TYR A 204 9.66 -3.72 11.59
C TYR A 204 10.84 -3.61 12.54
N GLU A 205 11.96 -4.12 12.08
CA GLU A 205 13.27 -4.01 12.70
C GLU A 205 14.29 -3.65 11.62
N GLN A 206 15.16 -2.72 11.94
CA GLN A 206 16.24 -2.29 11.08
C GLN A 206 17.52 -2.14 11.86
N GLY A 207 18.60 -2.59 11.26
CA GLY A 207 19.94 -2.34 11.72
C GLY A 207 20.84 -1.89 10.57
N TRP A 208 21.79 -1.02 10.86
CA TRP A 208 22.77 -0.55 9.89
C TRP A 208 24.10 -0.22 10.54
N GLY A 209 25.12 -0.19 9.72
CA GLY A 209 26.45 0.27 10.13
C GLY A 209 27.32 0.57 8.92
N GLU A 210 28.38 1.31 9.19
CA GLU A 210 29.39 1.72 8.21
C GLU A 210 30.77 1.16 8.57
N GLY A 211 31.73 1.30 7.64
CA GLY A 211 33.10 0.88 7.87
C GLY A 211 33.25 -0.65 7.80
N ILE A 212 33.13 -1.21 6.62
CA ILE A 212 33.30 -2.64 6.36
C ILE A 212 34.75 -3.05 6.63
N MET A 213 34.97 -3.97 7.56
CA MET A 213 36.32 -4.46 7.92
C MET A 213 36.91 -5.38 6.86
N GLU A 214 36.11 -6.28 6.33
CA GLU A 214 36.55 -7.32 5.42
C GLU A 214 35.56 -7.41 4.24
N LEU A 215 36.11 -7.27 3.02
CA LEU A 215 35.37 -7.42 1.78
C LEU A 215 34.81 -8.84 1.64
N GLY A 216 33.64 -8.98 1.02
CA GLY A 216 32.95 -10.27 0.86
C GLY A 216 32.24 -10.79 2.10
N LYS A 217 32.27 -10.05 3.23
CA LYS A 217 31.49 -10.35 4.42
C LYS A 217 30.36 -9.33 4.60
N TYR A 218 29.13 -9.80 4.43
CA TYR A 218 27.94 -8.96 4.29
C TYR A 218 27.14 -8.79 5.59
N GLU A 219 27.67 -9.23 6.73
CA GLU A 219 26.98 -9.17 8.00
C GLU A 219 27.15 -7.81 8.68
N LEU A 220 26.15 -7.38 9.47
CA LEU A 220 26.22 -6.14 10.25
C LEU A 220 27.38 -6.12 11.23
N SER A 221 27.79 -7.27 11.76
CA SER A 221 28.96 -7.42 12.64
C SER A 221 30.29 -7.11 11.94
N ASN A 222 30.30 -7.01 10.61
CA ASN A 222 31.47 -6.60 9.83
C ASN A 222 31.60 -5.08 9.69
N THR A 223 30.75 -4.29 10.34
CA THR A 223 30.83 -2.83 10.35
C THR A 223 31.52 -2.32 11.61
N THR A 224 32.19 -1.16 11.54
CA THR A 224 33.04 -0.64 12.64
C THR A 224 32.61 0.70 13.18
N LYS A 225 31.73 1.43 12.52
CA LYS A 225 31.32 2.78 12.92
C LYS A 225 29.88 3.10 12.50
N ASN A 226 29.32 4.15 13.10
CA ASN A 226 27.99 4.70 12.75
C ASN A 226 26.88 3.65 12.77
N PHE A 227 26.84 2.83 13.83
CA PHE A 227 25.81 1.82 14.00
C PHE A 227 24.49 2.46 14.39
N GLY A 228 23.41 1.89 13.89
CA GLY A 228 22.09 2.25 14.33
C GLY A 228 21.16 1.05 14.31
N VAL A 229 20.18 1.13 15.20
CA VAL A 229 19.04 0.20 15.22
C VAL A 229 17.77 1.01 15.30
N SER A 230 16.74 0.53 14.67
CA SER A 230 15.40 1.13 14.75
C SER A 230 14.37 0.02 14.65
N GLY A 231 13.20 0.25 15.20
CA GLY A 231 12.11 -0.70 15.13
C GLY A 231 10.80 -0.05 15.53
N GLY A 232 9.70 -0.61 15.10
CA GLY A 232 8.38 -0.10 15.42
C GLY A 232 7.31 -1.15 15.21
N ARG A 233 6.16 -0.88 15.81
CA ARG A 233 4.98 -1.72 15.71
C ARG A 233 3.76 -0.86 15.57
N ASP A 234 2.94 -1.16 14.56
CA ASP A 234 1.70 -0.49 14.30
C ASP A 234 0.53 -1.47 14.26
N LYS A 235 -0.62 -0.99 14.70
CA LYS A 235 -1.87 -1.74 14.70
C LYS A 235 -3.01 -0.87 14.19
N TYR A 236 -3.92 -1.52 13.49
CA TYR A 236 -5.16 -0.92 13.04
C TYR A 236 -6.29 -1.91 13.16
N SER A 237 -7.47 -1.44 13.52
CA SER A 237 -8.68 -2.25 13.56
C SER A 237 -9.88 -1.43 13.07
N LEU A 238 -10.72 -2.09 12.30
CA LEU A 238 -12.00 -1.58 11.82
C LEU A 238 -13.08 -2.61 12.13
N LEU A 239 -14.15 -2.18 12.78
CA LEU A 239 -15.34 -2.99 13.01
C LEU A 239 -16.52 -2.31 12.32
N SER A 240 -17.23 -3.06 11.50
CA SER A 240 -18.31 -2.54 10.68
C SER A 240 -19.56 -3.37 10.83
N PHE A 241 -20.70 -2.70 10.90
CA PHE A 241 -22.03 -3.30 10.77
C PHE A 241 -22.73 -2.69 9.57
N PHE A 242 -23.37 -3.51 8.76
CA PHE A 242 -24.02 -3.02 7.56
C PHE A 242 -25.30 -3.78 7.23
N GLY A 243 -26.17 -3.11 6.53
CA GLY A 243 -27.39 -3.66 5.99
C GLY A 243 -27.74 -3.04 4.65
N LYS A 244 -28.37 -3.81 3.80
CA LYS A 244 -28.87 -3.38 2.49
C LYS A 244 -30.21 -4.05 2.21
N VAL A 245 -31.12 -3.30 1.58
CA VAL A 245 -32.39 -3.81 1.06
C VAL A 245 -32.51 -3.33 -0.39
N ASP A 246 -32.84 -4.25 -1.27
CA ASP A 246 -33.21 -3.97 -2.64
C ASP A 246 -34.67 -4.42 -2.87
N TYR A 247 -35.42 -3.60 -3.55
CA TYR A 247 -36.80 -3.84 -3.90
C TYR A 247 -37.02 -3.65 -5.41
N ASN A 248 -37.67 -4.60 -6.02
CA ASN A 248 -38.06 -4.57 -7.42
C ASN A 248 -39.55 -4.84 -7.55
N PHE A 249 -40.25 -3.99 -8.27
CA PHE A 249 -41.66 -4.15 -8.60
C PHE A 249 -41.85 -4.22 -10.10
N LEU A 250 -42.51 -5.28 -10.58
CA LEU A 250 -42.84 -5.54 -11.98
C LEU A 250 -41.62 -5.55 -12.93
N ASN A 251 -40.40 -5.64 -12.43
CA ASN A 251 -39.19 -5.40 -13.20
C ASN A 251 -39.14 -4.03 -13.89
N LYS A 252 -39.86 -3.06 -13.35
CA LYS A 252 -39.96 -1.66 -13.80
C LYS A 252 -39.36 -0.68 -12.81
N TYR A 253 -39.68 -0.85 -11.53
CA TYR A 253 -39.29 0.06 -10.45
C TYR A 253 -38.33 -0.63 -9.52
N TYR A 254 -37.17 -0.04 -9.35
CA TYR A 254 -36.14 -0.56 -8.48
C TYR A 254 -35.81 0.49 -7.42
N LEU A 255 -35.76 0.08 -6.17
CA LEU A 255 -35.34 0.88 -5.04
C LEU A 255 -34.26 0.14 -4.28
N SER A 256 -33.27 0.85 -3.81
CA SER A 256 -32.23 0.31 -2.94
C SER A 256 -31.95 1.26 -1.77
N ALA A 257 -31.65 0.71 -0.62
CA ALA A 257 -31.19 1.46 0.55
C ALA A 257 -30.10 0.66 1.25
N SER A 258 -29.06 1.34 1.71
CA SER A 258 -28.02 0.76 2.54
C SER A 258 -27.66 1.65 3.71
N LEU A 259 -27.25 1.03 4.80
CA LEU A 259 -26.73 1.66 6.00
C LEU A 259 -25.48 0.91 6.44
N ARG A 260 -24.45 1.66 6.82
CA ARG A 260 -23.19 1.11 7.35
C ARG A 260 -22.72 1.97 8.52
N GLU A 261 -22.30 1.31 9.57
CA GLU A 261 -21.68 1.93 10.72
C GLU A 261 -20.28 1.33 10.91
N ASP A 262 -19.27 2.17 10.86
CA ASP A 262 -17.87 1.80 10.89
C ASP A 262 -17.17 2.40 12.11
N GLY A 263 -16.50 1.55 12.90
CA GLY A 263 -15.71 1.96 14.06
C GLY A 263 -14.21 1.75 13.80
N SER A 264 -13.48 2.86 13.64
CA SER A 264 -12.03 2.85 13.35
C SER A 264 -11.19 3.09 14.60
N SER A 265 -10.10 2.33 14.75
CA SER A 265 -9.12 2.52 15.82
C SER A 265 -8.26 3.79 15.67
N ARG A 266 -8.40 4.54 14.57
CA ARG A 266 -7.68 5.80 14.34
C ARG A 266 -8.24 6.96 15.14
N PHE A 267 -9.45 6.80 15.68
CA PHE A 267 -10.16 7.83 16.42
C PHE A 267 -10.34 7.45 17.88
N SER A 268 -10.50 8.45 18.71
CA SER A 268 -10.84 8.27 20.13
C SER A 268 -12.14 7.48 20.30
N SER A 269 -12.38 6.94 21.49
CA SER A 269 -13.62 6.19 21.81
C SER A 269 -14.90 6.95 21.44
N ASP A 270 -14.88 8.27 21.66
CA ASP A 270 -16.07 9.14 21.53
C ASP A 270 -16.36 9.53 20.06
N HIS A 271 -15.35 9.43 19.17
CA HIS A 271 -15.45 9.81 17.77
C HIS A 271 -15.18 8.64 16.81
N ARG A 272 -15.09 7.42 17.34
CA ARG A 272 -14.69 6.22 16.62
C ARG A 272 -15.68 5.81 15.53
N TRP A 273 -16.97 5.99 15.79
CA TRP A 273 -18.02 5.50 14.92
C TRP A 273 -18.45 6.52 13.89
N GLY A 274 -18.56 6.09 12.65
CA GLY A 274 -19.08 6.84 11.52
C GLY A 274 -20.23 6.10 10.87
N THR A 275 -21.36 6.80 10.68
CA THR A 275 -22.57 6.26 10.04
C THR A 275 -22.67 6.75 8.61
N PHE A 276 -22.77 5.83 7.67
CA PHE A 276 -22.88 6.10 6.24
C PHE A 276 -24.08 5.40 5.67
N TRP A 277 -24.76 6.04 4.75
CA TRP A 277 -25.97 5.51 4.15
C TRP A 277 -26.08 5.88 2.68
N SER A 278 -26.82 5.07 1.93
CA SER A 278 -27.15 5.40 0.55
C SER A 278 -28.55 4.95 0.21
N THR A 279 -29.14 5.65 -0.73
CA THR A 279 -30.40 5.27 -1.37
C THR A 279 -30.31 5.48 -2.87
N GLY A 280 -31.01 4.65 -3.62
CA GLY A 280 -31.06 4.76 -5.07
C GLY A 280 -32.36 4.23 -5.61
N GLY A 281 -32.76 4.74 -6.75
CA GLY A 281 -33.93 4.26 -7.48
C GLY A 281 -33.66 4.22 -8.98
N SER A 282 -34.34 3.31 -9.66
CA SER A 282 -34.34 3.23 -11.11
C SER A 282 -35.74 2.92 -11.61
N TRP A 283 -36.12 3.60 -12.68
CA TRP A 283 -37.38 3.41 -13.38
C TRP A 283 -37.11 3.02 -14.84
N ARG A 284 -37.54 1.83 -15.22
CA ARG A 284 -37.46 1.34 -16.60
C ARG A 284 -38.66 1.83 -17.37
N ILE A 285 -38.59 3.02 -17.94
CA ILE A 285 -39.63 3.72 -18.67
C ILE A 285 -40.08 2.89 -19.87
N SER A 286 -39.12 2.24 -20.58
CA SER A 286 -39.41 1.40 -21.73
C SER A 286 -40.35 0.20 -21.47
N LYS A 287 -40.57 -0.14 -20.17
CA LYS A 287 -41.50 -1.21 -19.79
C LYS A 287 -42.90 -0.70 -19.45
N GLU A 288 -43.16 0.59 -19.57
CA GLU A 288 -44.49 1.16 -19.34
C GLU A 288 -45.42 0.95 -20.53
N GLY A 289 -46.70 0.81 -20.23
CA GLY A 289 -47.73 0.58 -21.27
C GLY A 289 -47.79 1.70 -22.32
N PHE A 290 -47.50 2.95 -21.94
CA PHE A 290 -47.46 4.08 -22.87
C PHE A 290 -46.24 4.05 -23.83
N MET A 291 -45.28 3.16 -23.60
CA MET A 291 -44.10 2.97 -24.46
C MET A 291 -44.25 1.78 -25.44
N GLU A 292 -45.30 0.97 -25.33
CA GLU A 292 -45.47 -0.26 -26.12
C GLU A 292 -45.51 -0.03 -27.63
N ASP A 293 -45.99 1.11 -28.09
CA ASP A 293 -46.02 1.49 -29.50
C ASP A 293 -44.68 1.99 -30.04
N LEU A 294 -43.74 2.34 -29.17
CA LEU A 294 -42.43 2.89 -29.53
C LEU A 294 -41.41 1.78 -29.70
N LYS A 295 -41.64 0.85 -30.63
CA LYS A 295 -40.82 -0.35 -30.87
C LYS A 295 -39.35 -0.07 -31.24
N TRP A 296 -39.01 1.16 -31.56
CA TRP A 296 -37.64 1.57 -31.86
C TRP A 296 -36.82 1.88 -30.61
N ILE A 297 -37.48 1.96 -29.45
CA ILE A 297 -36.83 2.12 -28.14
C ILE A 297 -36.73 0.75 -27.47
N ASP A 298 -35.53 0.18 -27.40
CA ASP A 298 -35.28 -1.13 -26.81
C ASP A 298 -35.17 -1.02 -25.26
N ASN A 299 -34.55 0.04 -24.79
CA ASN A 299 -34.45 0.34 -23.36
C ASN A 299 -34.42 1.85 -23.15
N LEU A 300 -35.15 2.29 -22.13
CA LEU A 300 -35.08 3.64 -21.60
C LEU A 300 -35.25 3.55 -20.08
N SER A 301 -34.25 3.92 -19.33
CA SER A 301 -34.23 3.84 -17.88
C SER A 301 -33.67 5.11 -17.27
N LEU A 302 -34.38 5.68 -16.32
CA LEU A 302 -33.94 6.79 -15.49
C LEU A 302 -33.48 6.23 -14.14
N ARG A 303 -32.31 6.65 -13.67
CA ARG A 303 -31.80 6.27 -12.35
C ARG A 303 -31.29 7.46 -11.57
N GLY A 304 -31.40 7.36 -10.27
CA GLY A 304 -30.86 8.37 -9.35
C GLY A 304 -30.37 7.71 -8.07
N SER A 305 -29.32 8.25 -7.50
CA SER A 305 -28.79 7.81 -6.21
C SER A 305 -28.24 8.97 -5.41
N TYR A 306 -28.30 8.82 -4.09
CA TYR A 306 -27.68 9.72 -3.13
C TYR A 306 -27.04 8.88 -2.02
N GLY A 307 -25.86 9.28 -1.55
CA GLY A 307 -25.22 8.56 -0.45
C GLY A 307 -24.08 9.32 0.16
N THR A 308 -23.66 8.82 1.31
CA THR A 308 -22.50 9.30 2.07
C THR A 308 -21.45 8.20 2.14
N THR A 309 -20.19 8.57 2.09
CA THR A 309 -19.05 7.66 2.29
C THR A 309 -18.07 8.26 3.28
N GLY A 310 -17.51 7.42 4.14
CA GLY A 310 -16.49 7.80 5.11
C GLY A 310 -15.07 7.61 4.59
N ASN A 311 -14.17 8.45 5.11
CA ASN A 311 -12.75 8.26 4.98
C ASN A 311 -12.11 8.43 6.38
N ASP A 312 -11.39 7.41 6.84
CA ASP A 312 -10.66 7.44 8.12
C ASP A 312 -9.15 7.65 7.93
N LYS A 313 -8.68 7.75 6.68
CA LYS A 313 -7.27 7.90 6.40
C LYS A 313 -6.80 9.33 6.61
N LEU A 314 -5.85 9.45 7.51
CA LEU A 314 -5.15 10.69 7.78
C LEU A 314 -3.75 10.60 7.21
N ILE A 315 -3.44 11.52 6.31
CA ILE A 315 -2.12 11.62 5.70
C ILE A 315 -1.54 12.99 6.08
N VAL A 316 -0.42 13.00 6.78
CA VAL A 316 0.33 14.24 7.00
C VAL A 316 1.00 14.62 5.69
N ARG A 317 0.84 15.87 5.27
CA ARG A 317 1.62 16.41 4.16
C ARG A 317 2.96 16.90 4.69
N GLU A 318 4.04 16.45 4.08
CA GLU A 318 5.35 17.02 4.32
C GLU A 318 5.41 18.47 3.84
N SER A 319 6.31 19.26 4.40
CA SER A 319 6.52 20.67 4.03
C SER A 319 6.87 20.89 2.54
N ASN A 320 7.36 19.85 1.88
CA ASN A 320 7.67 19.82 0.44
C ASN A 320 6.46 19.50 -0.46
N GLY A 321 5.26 19.32 0.14
CA GLY A 321 4.02 19.01 -0.57
C GLY A 321 3.83 17.55 -0.96
N LYS A 322 4.78 16.65 -0.63
CA LYS A 322 4.62 15.21 -0.81
C LYS A 322 3.63 14.64 0.20
N ALA A 323 2.95 13.58 -0.18
CA ALA A 323 2.19 12.78 0.78
C ALA A 323 3.16 12.13 1.76
N GLY A 324 3.02 12.45 3.03
CA GLY A 324 3.76 11.82 4.12
C GLY A 324 3.11 10.51 4.57
N ASP A 325 3.56 10.03 5.69
CA ASP A 325 3.09 8.76 6.25
C ASP A 325 1.64 8.84 6.76
N GLU A 326 0.98 7.70 6.75
CA GLU A 326 -0.37 7.53 7.29
C GLU A 326 -0.35 7.61 8.82
N VAL A 327 -1.18 8.49 9.39
CA VAL A 327 -1.26 8.67 10.85
C VAL A 327 -2.27 7.70 11.44
N LEU A 328 -1.81 6.83 12.33
CA LEU A 328 -2.65 5.81 12.97
C LEU A 328 -3.17 6.24 14.34
N TYR A 329 -2.44 7.11 15.02
CA TYR A 329 -2.70 7.50 16.42
C TYR A 329 -2.85 9.01 16.59
N GLY A 330 -3.39 9.71 15.58
CA GLY A 330 -3.49 11.17 15.58
C GLY A 330 -4.32 11.76 16.73
N TYR A 331 -5.21 10.98 17.35
CA TYR A 331 -5.97 11.40 18.52
C TYR A 331 -5.15 11.36 19.81
N GLN A 332 -4.01 10.66 19.83
CA GLN A 332 -3.09 10.56 20.97
C GLN A 332 -1.91 11.50 20.79
N GLY A 333 -1.39 12.01 21.90
CA GLY A 333 -0.08 12.63 21.90
C GLY A 333 0.99 11.55 21.89
N THR A 334 1.95 11.64 20.97
CA THR A 334 3.10 10.75 20.91
C THR A 334 4.36 11.45 21.40
N TYR A 335 5.30 10.67 21.90
CA TYR A 335 6.59 11.14 22.39
C TYR A 335 7.70 10.45 21.62
N GLU A 336 8.80 11.16 21.43
CA GLU A 336 10.03 10.60 20.88
C GLU A 336 11.19 10.79 21.86
N SER A 337 12.23 9.98 21.73
CA SER A 337 13.44 10.14 22.53
C SER A 337 14.18 11.41 22.12
N ASP A 338 14.68 12.15 23.11
CA ASP A 338 15.49 13.32 22.91
C ASP A 338 16.69 13.29 23.87
N ASP A 339 17.88 13.50 23.34
CA ASP A 339 19.11 13.56 24.10
C ASP A 339 19.44 15.03 24.43
N LEU A 340 18.62 15.64 25.27
CA LEU A 340 18.89 16.98 25.78
C LEU A 340 19.93 16.91 26.95
N TYR A 341 21.04 17.63 26.83
CA TYR A 341 22.08 17.77 27.84
C TYR A 341 22.69 16.43 28.32
N LEU A 342 23.01 15.51 27.39
CA LEU A 342 23.64 14.22 27.68
C LEU A 342 22.79 13.28 28.57
N LYS A 343 21.50 13.51 28.64
CA LYS A 343 20.53 12.62 29.30
C LYS A 343 19.42 12.28 28.35
N SER A 344 19.15 11.00 28.22
CA SER A 344 18.01 10.54 27.46
C SER A 344 16.70 11.01 28.11
N GLY A 345 15.88 11.70 27.34
CA GLY A 345 14.59 12.24 27.73
C GLY A 345 13.52 11.90 26.71
N LEU A 346 12.31 12.35 26.99
CA LEU A 346 11.18 12.27 26.07
C LEU A 346 10.70 13.69 25.75
N LYS A 347 10.53 13.99 24.47
CA LYS A 347 9.83 15.21 24.02
C LYS A 347 8.55 14.85 23.27
N PRO A 348 7.51 15.69 23.31
CA PRO A 348 6.34 15.50 22.48
C PRO A 348 6.72 15.49 20.99
N SER A 349 6.29 14.44 20.27
CA SER A 349 6.46 14.33 18.82
C SER A 349 5.22 14.84 18.11
N THR A 350 4.03 14.47 18.61
CA THR A 350 2.74 14.98 18.11
C THR A 350 1.87 15.46 19.24
N TYR A 351 1.09 16.52 18.98
CA TYR A 351 0.05 16.97 19.92
C TYR A 351 -1.23 16.13 19.72
N PRO A 352 -1.93 15.78 20.80
CA PRO A 352 -3.17 15.02 20.71
C PRO A 352 -4.27 15.85 20.02
N THR A 353 -5.02 15.18 19.14
CA THR A 353 -6.21 15.74 18.52
C THR A 353 -7.40 14.82 18.82
N PRO A 354 -7.97 14.88 20.05
CA PRO A 354 -8.98 13.93 20.51
C PRO A 354 -10.30 14.03 19.75
N ASP A 355 -10.61 15.19 19.17
CA ASP A 355 -11.82 15.45 18.37
C ASP A 355 -11.75 14.98 16.92
N LEU A 356 -10.66 14.29 16.59
CA LEU A 356 -10.46 13.75 15.25
C LEU A 356 -11.54 12.71 14.95
N LYS A 357 -12.20 12.85 13.80
CA LYS A 357 -13.34 12.03 13.38
C LYS A 357 -13.31 11.73 11.90
N TRP A 358 -14.22 10.89 11.49
CA TRP A 358 -14.44 10.54 10.09
C TRP A 358 -14.65 11.77 9.20
N GLU A 359 -13.98 11.81 8.07
CA GLU A 359 -14.34 12.67 6.95
C GLU A 359 -15.55 12.07 6.25
N SER A 360 -16.60 12.86 6.01
CA SER A 360 -17.81 12.42 5.33
C SER A 360 -17.92 13.08 3.96
N ASN A 361 -17.97 12.27 2.94
CA ASN A 361 -18.19 12.71 1.56
C ASN A 361 -19.63 12.42 1.15
N GLN A 362 -20.31 13.40 0.58
CA GLN A 362 -21.68 13.26 0.03
C GLN A 362 -21.59 13.20 -1.49
N GLN A 363 -22.36 12.30 -2.06
CA GLN A 363 -22.41 12.13 -3.51
C GLN A 363 -23.83 11.87 -3.97
N TRP A 364 -24.21 12.51 -5.07
CA TRP A 364 -25.44 12.19 -5.78
C TRP A 364 -25.19 12.04 -7.28
N ASN A 365 -26.05 11.27 -7.90
CA ASN A 365 -25.95 10.90 -9.29
C ASN A 365 -27.34 10.77 -9.90
N ILE A 366 -27.52 11.29 -11.13
CA ILE A 366 -28.70 11.05 -11.95
C ILE A 366 -28.21 10.58 -13.31
N GLY A 367 -28.78 9.48 -13.83
CA GLY A 367 -28.40 8.88 -15.09
C GLY A 367 -29.59 8.48 -15.95
N LEU A 368 -29.48 8.63 -17.24
CA LEU A 368 -30.40 8.16 -18.25
C LEU A 368 -29.69 7.14 -19.13
N ASP A 369 -30.18 5.89 -19.13
CA ASP A 369 -29.70 4.82 -19.97
C ASP A 369 -30.69 4.59 -21.11
N PHE A 370 -30.22 4.54 -22.34
CA PHE A 370 -31.05 4.31 -23.52
C PHE A 370 -30.46 3.32 -24.50
N SER A 371 -31.32 2.60 -25.20
CA SER A 371 -30.97 1.76 -26.31
C SER A 371 -32.06 1.88 -27.36
N VAL A 372 -31.69 2.12 -28.62
CA VAL A 372 -32.62 2.37 -29.71
C VAL A 372 -32.21 1.60 -30.97
N PHE A 373 -33.21 1.14 -31.73
CA PHE A 373 -33.05 0.43 -33.01
C PHE A 373 -32.21 -0.84 -32.93
N ASN A 374 -32.03 -1.46 -31.78
CA ASN A 374 -31.10 -2.57 -31.52
C ASN A 374 -29.66 -2.31 -32.02
N ARG A 375 -29.25 -1.06 -32.12
CA ARG A 375 -27.95 -0.66 -32.71
C ARG A 375 -27.20 0.39 -31.94
N LEU A 376 -27.90 1.32 -31.32
CA LEU A 376 -27.30 2.43 -30.60
C LEU A 376 -27.70 2.35 -29.13
N SER A 377 -26.73 2.27 -28.24
CA SER A 377 -26.92 2.37 -26.79
C SER A 377 -26.00 3.44 -26.22
N GLY A 378 -26.45 4.08 -25.17
CA GLY A 378 -25.68 5.12 -24.49
C GLY A 378 -26.20 5.39 -23.09
N THR A 379 -25.36 6.06 -22.32
CA THR A 379 -25.65 6.54 -20.98
C THR A 379 -25.27 8.01 -20.89
N VAL A 380 -26.17 8.81 -20.35
CA VAL A 380 -25.90 10.20 -19.95
C VAL A 380 -26.01 10.29 -18.44
N GLU A 381 -24.97 10.79 -17.81
CA GLU A 381 -24.86 10.80 -16.35
C GLU A 381 -24.41 12.17 -15.88
N TYR A 382 -25.03 12.65 -14.80
CA TYR A 382 -24.60 13.83 -14.06
C TYR A 382 -24.38 13.45 -12.61
N TYR A 383 -23.23 13.82 -12.05
CA TYR A 383 -22.90 13.53 -10.67
C TYR A 383 -22.29 14.76 -9.99
N SER A 384 -22.44 14.83 -8.69
CA SER A 384 -21.79 15.82 -7.82
C SER A 384 -21.30 15.15 -6.55
N ARG A 385 -20.12 15.55 -6.10
CA ARG A 385 -19.50 15.09 -4.86
C ARG A 385 -19.02 16.29 -4.06
N THR A 386 -19.28 16.25 -2.76
CA THR A 386 -18.82 17.24 -1.77
C THR A 386 -18.17 16.51 -0.61
N SER A 387 -17.01 16.97 -0.17
CA SER A 387 -16.26 16.50 1.00
C SER A 387 -16.18 17.60 2.06
#